data_4cf3855e6a6bb9199fe4b9c5fa1a5552
#
_entry.id   4cf3855e6a6bb9199fe4b9c5fa1a5552
#
_cell.length_a   1.000
_cell.length_b   1.000
_cell.length_c   1.000
_cell.angle_alpha   90.00
_cell.angle_beta   90.00
_cell.angle_gamma   90.00
#
_symmetry.space_group_name_H-M   'P 1'
#
loop_
_entity.id
_entity.type
_entity.pdbx_description
1 polymer ?
#
loop_
_entity_poly.entity_id
_entity_poly.type
_entity_poly.pdbx_seq_one_letter_code
_entity_poly.pdbx_strand_id
1 'polypeptide(L)'
;MNTKSKQPLLSFPKPKFTTGMIRLSITLLFSTLCIGSFGQKKSPITVETLLEEMTSYDEMTRYPALPYRSMQQSSYDRRSVSPDRPGWFANDDGEGFIRLEEHDGRKEKVLFEDEGPGAITRIWLTTFGSIHTILRFYFDGKDEPGWVVPSYYLQKFGVRGLKKGLIEPDDKWIRGSLIYLPITYADGCKVTMEELTPERTNRHFLFNYRKYPTGTPVET
;
A
#
# COMPACT_ATOMS: atom_id res chain seq x y z
N MET A 1 -21.76 -41.84 83.23
CA MET A 1 -23.00 -41.94 82.46
C MET A 1 -23.14 -40.62 81.73
N ASN A 2 -22.85 -40.60 80.42
CA ASN A 2 -22.83 -39.38 79.66
C ASN A 2 -23.57 -39.60 78.32
N THR A 3 -24.82 -39.25 78.30
CA THR A 3 -25.75 -39.36 77.14
C THR A 3 -25.59 -38.22 76.24
N LYS A 4 -24.91 -38.40 75.05
CA LYS A 4 -24.86 -37.41 73.96
C LYS A 4 -26.18 -37.51 73.18
N SER A 5 -26.94 -36.43 73.27
CA SER A 5 -28.09 -36.11 72.41
C SER A 5 -27.66 -35.87 70.97
N LYS A 6 -28.12 -36.67 70.00
CA LYS A 6 -27.97 -36.44 68.56
C LYS A 6 -29.09 -35.48 68.09
N GLN A 7 -28.73 -34.34 67.60
CA GLN A 7 -29.67 -33.47 66.86
C GLN A 7 -29.90 -34.03 65.45
N PRO A 8 -31.11 -33.89 64.89
CA PRO A 8 -31.40 -34.33 63.53
C PRO A 8 -30.87 -33.31 62.50
N LEU A 9 -30.17 -33.79 61.47
CA LEU A 9 -29.74 -33.01 60.31
C LEU A 9 -30.96 -32.60 59.49
N LEU A 10 -31.15 -31.29 59.31
CA LEU A 10 -32.10 -30.70 58.38
C LEU A 10 -31.71 -31.04 56.94
N SER A 11 -32.50 -31.86 56.24
CA SER A 11 -32.36 -32.15 54.83
C SER A 11 -33.01 -31.03 53.98
N PHE A 12 -32.22 -30.30 53.26
CA PHE A 12 -32.74 -29.36 52.26
C PHE A 12 -33.16 -30.10 50.97
N PRO A 13 -34.30 -29.80 50.38
CA PRO A 13 -34.72 -30.40 49.12
C PRO A 13 -33.80 -29.97 47.98
N LYS A 14 -33.28 -30.92 47.23
CA LYS A 14 -32.47 -30.64 46.03
C LYS A 14 -33.38 -30.02 44.93
N PRO A 15 -32.99 -28.92 44.28
CA PRO A 15 -33.73 -28.37 43.18
C PRO A 15 -33.79 -29.38 42.03
N LYS A 16 -34.99 -29.74 41.58
CA LYS A 16 -35.16 -30.54 40.36
C LYS A 16 -35.10 -29.61 39.17
N PHE A 17 -33.92 -29.44 38.59
CA PHE A 17 -33.81 -28.82 37.28
C PHE A 17 -34.31 -29.80 36.22
N THR A 18 -35.38 -29.47 35.54
CA THR A 18 -35.86 -30.27 34.41
C THR A 18 -34.93 -30.08 33.23
N THR A 19 -34.60 -31.19 32.54
CA THR A 19 -33.67 -31.25 31.40
C THR A 19 -34.02 -30.26 30.28
N GLY A 20 -35.29 -29.81 30.22
CA GLY A 20 -35.80 -28.78 29.28
C GLY A 20 -35.28 -27.36 29.57
N MET A 21 -35.15 -26.98 30.85
CA MET A 21 -34.63 -25.66 31.21
C MET A 21 -33.13 -25.50 30.91
N ILE A 22 -32.37 -26.56 31.08
CA ILE A 22 -30.93 -26.52 30.76
C ILE A 22 -30.71 -26.39 29.24
N ARG A 23 -31.51 -27.10 28.43
CA ARG A 23 -31.45 -26.99 26.96
C ARG A 23 -31.83 -25.60 26.46
N LEU A 24 -32.87 -24.96 27.03
CA LEU A 24 -33.30 -23.63 26.68
C LEU A 24 -32.21 -22.59 27.03
N SER A 25 -31.56 -22.69 28.17
CA SER A 25 -30.50 -21.79 28.63
C SER A 25 -29.26 -21.90 27.77
N ILE A 26 -28.85 -23.10 27.33
CA ILE A 26 -27.70 -23.33 26.46
C ILE A 26 -27.98 -22.81 25.05
N THR A 27 -29.19 -22.97 24.51
CA THR A 27 -29.57 -22.47 23.20
C THR A 27 -29.60 -20.92 23.18
N LEU A 28 -30.06 -20.30 24.25
CA LEU A 28 -30.09 -18.84 24.39
C LEU A 28 -28.65 -18.27 24.52
N LEU A 29 -27.74 -18.96 25.22
CA LEU A 29 -26.34 -18.56 25.34
C LEU A 29 -25.58 -18.67 24.00
N PHE A 30 -25.86 -19.73 23.21
CA PHE A 30 -25.26 -19.90 21.88
C PHE A 30 -25.79 -18.88 20.86
N SER A 31 -27.07 -18.50 20.91
CA SER A 31 -27.62 -17.49 20.02
C SER A 31 -27.08 -16.08 20.33
N THR A 32 -26.80 -15.78 21.60
CA THR A 32 -26.18 -14.49 21.98
C THR A 32 -24.70 -14.41 21.58
N LEU A 33 -23.96 -15.53 21.53
CA LEU A 33 -22.59 -15.54 21.04
C LEU A 33 -22.49 -15.35 19.51
N CYS A 34 -23.48 -15.79 18.74
CA CYS A 34 -23.50 -15.63 17.29
C CYS A 34 -23.81 -14.22 16.80
N ILE A 35 -24.40 -13.35 17.65
CA ILE A 35 -24.75 -11.97 17.28
C ILE A 35 -23.53 -11.02 17.40
N GLY A 36 -22.45 -11.45 18.06
CA GLY A 36 -21.25 -10.62 18.29
C GLY A 36 -20.23 -10.58 17.18
N SER A 37 -20.42 -11.30 16.09
CA SER A 37 -19.53 -11.23 14.91
C SER A 37 -20.05 -10.22 13.87
N PHE A 38 -20.36 -9.01 14.29
CA PHE A 38 -20.35 -7.90 13.35
C PHE A 38 -18.89 -7.70 12.97
N GLY A 39 -18.52 -8.16 11.78
CA GLY A 39 -17.21 -7.92 11.22
C GLY A 39 -16.93 -6.42 11.31
N GLN A 40 -15.95 -6.06 12.09
CA GLN A 40 -15.50 -4.67 12.22
C GLN A 40 -15.19 -4.21 10.80
N LYS A 41 -16.00 -3.27 10.28
CA LYS A 41 -15.80 -2.73 8.93
C LYS A 41 -14.40 -2.14 8.94
N LYS A 42 -13.49 -2.78 8.23
CA LYS A 42 -12.11 -2.32 8.17
C LYS A 42 -12.13 -0.91 7.59
N SER A 43 -11.50 0.03 8.27
CA SER A 43 -11.34 1.38 7.74
C SER A 43 -10.61 1.31 6.39
N PRO A 44 -11.02 2.11 5.41
CA PRO A 44 -10.35 2.12 4.11
C PRO A 44 -8.91 2.59 4.26
N ILE A 45 -8.05 2.11 3.38
CA ILE A 45 -6.71 2.66 3.18
C ILE A 45 -6.87 3.97 2.43
N THR A 46 -6.39 5.05 3.01
CA THR A 46 -6.38 6.39 2.42
C THR A 46 -4.98 7.00 2.50
N VAL A 47 -4.77 8.11 1.82
CA VAL A 47 -3.51 8.87 1.95
C VAL A 47 -3.28 9.28 3.40
N GLU A 48 -4.32 9.72 4.10
CA GLU A 48 -4.25 10.15 5.50
C GLU A 48 -3.83 9.02 6.42
N THR A 49 -4.47 7.83 6.29
CA THR A 49 -4.12 6.67 7.14
C THR A 49 -2.69 6.22 6.91
N LEU A 50 -2.18 6.30 5.67
CA LEU A 50 -0.79 5.96 5.38
C LEU A 50 0.19 7.03 5.90
N LEU A 51 -0.18 8.31 5.89
CA LEU A 51 0.63 9.37 6.50
C LEU A 51 0.65 9.25 8.03
N GLU A 52 -0.47 8.89 8.65
CA GLU A 52 -0.54 8.60 10.08
C GLU A 52 0.35 7.42 10.45
N GLU A 53 0.31 6.32 9.68
CA GLU A 53 1.19 5.17 9.87
C GLU A 53 2.68 5.57 9.81
N MET A 54 3.07 6.43 8.88
CA MET A 54 4.47 6.90 8.75
C MET A 54 4.95 7.76 9.91
N THR A 55 4.04 8.39 10.64
CA THR A 55 4.37 9.33 11.74
C THR A 55 4.08 8.76 13.13
N SER A 56 3.33 7.67 13.21
CA SER A 56 2.98 7.00 14.47
C SER A 56 4.07 6.01 14.87
N TYR A 57 4.69 6.27 16.03
CA TYR A 57 5.68 5.35 16.59
C TYR A 57 5.08 3.97 16.90
N ASP A 58 3.84 3.94 17.38
CA ASP A 58 3.14 2.70 17.71
C ASP A 58 2.88 1.85 16.46
N GLU A 59 2.44 2.46 15.36
CA GLU A 59 2.20 1.76 14.11
C GLU A 59 3.49 1.21 13.48
N MET A 60 4.58 1.95 13.57
CA MET A 60 5.90 1.49 13.07
C MET A 60 6.44 0.27 13.82
N THR A 61 5.98 0.02 15.04
CA THR A 61 6.44 -1.11 15.88
C THR A 61 5.52 -2.32 15.85
N ARG A 62 4.41 -2.26 15.12
CA ARG A 62 3.40 -3.33 15.02
C ARG A 62 3.33 -3.89 13.61
N TYR A 63 2.82 -5.11 13.51
CA TYR A 63 2.41 -5.63 12.22
C TYR A 63 1.21 -4.84 11.71
N PRO A 64 1.16 -4.53 10.38
CA PRO A 64 0.04 -3.81 9.80
C PRO A 64 -1.29 -4.53 10.06
N ALA A 65 -2.32 -3.77 10.39
CA ALA A 65 -3.67 -4.31 10.60
C ALA A 65 -4.24 -5.01 9.35
N LEU A 66 -3.86 -4.51 8.16
CA LEU A 66 -4.18 -5.12 6.87
C LEU A 66 -2.92 -5.67 6.23
N PRO A 67 -2.89 -6.96 5.84
CA PRO A 67 -1.73 -7.53 5.18
C PRO A 67 -1.53 -6.91 3.81
N TYR A 68 -0.28 -6.75 3.41
CA TYR A 68 0.11 -6.33 2.07
C TYR A 68 1.39 -7.04 1.62
N ARG A 69 1.65 -7.01 0.33
CA ARG A 69 2.94 -7.38 -0.23
C ARG A 69 3.70 -6.10 -0.58
N SER A 70 4.93 -5.99 -0.10
CA SER A 70 5.83 -4.91 -0.54
C SER A 70 6.44 -5.30 -1.88
N MET A 71 6.26 -4.44 -2.86
CA MET A 71 6.65 -4.66 -4.25
C MET A 71 7.49 -3.49 -4.76
N GLN A 72 8.17 -3.71 -5.89
CA GLN A 72 8.99 -2.69 -6.52
C GLN A 72 8.92 -2.82 -8.04
N GLN A 73 8.87 -1.67 -8.72
CA GLN A 73 9.16 -1.54 -10.15
C GLN A 73 10.24 -0.48 -10.35
N SER A 74 11.16 -0.74 -11.27
CA SER A 74 12.30 0.16 -11.51
C SER A 74 12.77 0.12 -12.95
N SER A 75 13.67 1.04 -13.29
CA SER A 75 14.30 1.19 -14.59
C SER A 75 15.45 0.21 -14.86
N TYR A 76 15.46 -0.94 -14.19
CA TYR A 76 16.49 -1.94 -14.44
C TYR A 76 16.44 -2.46 -15.89
N ASP A 77 17.58 -2.89 -16.41
CA ASP A 77 17.64 -3.53 -17.72
C ASP A 77 16.89 -4.87 -17.70
N ARG A 78 15.77 -4.94 -18.41
CA ARG A 78 14.87 -6.11 -18.40
C ARG A 78 15.45 -7.35 -19.09
N ARG A 79 16.60 -7.23 -19.74
CA ARG A 79 17.36 -8.39 -20.24
C ARG A 79 18.03 -9.17 -19.11
N SER A 80 18.28 -8.54 -17.97
CA SER A 80 18.87 -9.16 -16.78
C SER A 80 17.85 -10.01 -16.04
N VAL A 81 17.53 -11.18 -16.55
CA VAL A 81 16.44 -12.06 -16.04
C VAL A 81 16.98 -13.07 -15.02
N SER A 82 18.11 -13.72 -15.33
CA SER A 82 18.66 -14.81 -14.51
C SER A 82 20.14 -14.99 -14.80
N PRO A 83 20.97 -15.41 -13.81
CA PRO A 83 22.39 -15.71 -14.01
C PRO A 83 22.67 -16.74 -15.14
N ASP A 84 21.73 -17.65 -15.36
CA ASP A 84 21.85 -18.74 -16.32
C ASP A 84 21.40 -18.37 -17.74
N ARG A 85 21.01 -17.11 -17.97
CA ARG A 85 20.52 -16.64 -19.25
C ARG A 85 21.44 -15.58 -19.87
N PRO A 86 21.52 -15.53 -21.21
CA PRO A 86 22.18 -14.41 -21.88
C PRO A 86 21.58 -13.07 -21.42
N GLY A 87 22.41 -12.06 -21.26
CA GLY A 87 21.98 -10.73 -20.84
C GLY A 87 21.96 -10.50 -19.33
N TRP A 88 22.37 -11.47 -18.50
CA TRP A 88 22.45 -11.26 -17.04
C TRP A 88 23.26 -10.02 -16.64
N PHE A 89 24.34 -9.72 -17.34
CA PHE A 89 25.19 -8.54 -17.12
C PHE A 89 24.80 -7.34 -18.00
N ALA A 90 23.63 -7.36 -18.63
CA ALA A 90 23.14 -6.21 -19.36
C ALA A 90 22.93 -5.03 -18.38
N ASN A 91 23.32 -3.83 -18.81
CA ASN A 91 23.38 -2.65 -17.94
C ASN A 91 22.95 -1.38 -18.70
N ASP A 92 21.81 -1.47 -19.39
CA ASP A 92 21.12 -0.31 -19.96
C ASP A 92 20.02 0.19 -18.99
N ASP A 93 20.36 0.25 -17.70
CA ASP A 93 19.49 0.81 -16.68
C ASP A 93 19.08 2.24 -17.04
N GLY A 94 17.81 2.56 -16.85
CA GLY A 94 17.25 3.83 -17.29
C GLY A 94 16.49 3.75 -18.62
N GLU A 95 16.65 2.66 -19.39
CA GLU A 95 15.81 2.30 -20.54
C GLU A 95 14.76 1.21 -20.18
N GLY A 96 14.73 0.80 -18.92
CA GLY A 96 13.89 -0.31 -18.43
C GLY A 96 12.42 0.06 -18.19
N PHE A 97 11.78 0.85 -19.04
CA PHE A 97 10.33 1.05 -19.00
C PHE A 97 9.57 -0.21 -19.46
N ILE A 98 8.30 -0.32 -19.07
CA ILE A 98 7.50 -1.54 -19.31
C ILE A 98 7.17 -1.68 -20.79
N ARG A 99 6.65 -0.59 -21.41
CA ARG A 99 6.28 -0.52 -22.83
C ARG A 99 6.10 0.94 -23.26
N LEU A 100 6.00 1.16 -24.56
CA LEU A 100 5.61 2.43 -25.16
C LEU A 100 4.11 2.36 -25.51
N GLU A 101 3.38 3.39 -25.16
CA GLU A 101 1.97 3.59 -25.53
C GLU A 101 1.82 4.86 -26.36
N GLU A 102 0.75 4.94 -27.14
CA GLU A 102 0.39 6.13 -27.88
C GLU A 102 -1.03 6.57 -27.48
N HIS A 103 -1.15 7.79 -26.98
CA HIS A 103 -2.40 8.40 -26.54
C HIS A 103 -2.56 9.77 -27.23
N ASP A 104 -3.56 9.93 -28.09
CA ASP A 104 -3.85 11.20 -28.79
C ASP A 104 -2.62 11.83 -29.46
N GLY A 105 -1.79 10.99 -30.10
CA GLY A 105 -0.56 11.41 -30.76
C GLY A 105 0.64 11.66 -29.83
N ARG A 106 0.49 11.46 -28.52
CA ARG A 106 1.59 11.47 -27.54
C ARG A 106 2.20 10.09 -27.42
N LYS A 107 3.51 10.03 -27.33
CA LYS A 107 4.25 8.78 -27.02
C LYS A 107 4.60 8.77 -25.53
N GLU A 108 4.08 7.80 -24.82
CA GLU A 108 4.21 7.67 -23.38
C GLU A 108 4.93 6.35 -23.02
N LYS A 109 6.05 6.44 -22.32
CA LYS A 109 6.75 5.29 -21.74
C LYS A 109 6.07 4.89 -20.44
N VAL A 110 5.57 3.67 -20.32
CA VAL A 110 4.98 3.16 -19.07
C VAL A 110 6.10 2.80 -18.11
N LEU A 111 6.16 3.53 -17.00
CA LEU A 111 7.17 3.36 -15.94
C LEU A 111 6.71 2.43 -14.83
N PHE A 112 5.44 2.53 -14.48
CA PHE A 112 4.79 1.78 -13.41
C PHE A 112 3.39 1.35 -13.83
N GLU A 113 3.02 0.15 -13.45
CA GLU A 113 1.66 -0.36 -13.63
C GLU A 113 1.39 -1.45 -12.59
N ASP A 114 0.29 -1.32 -11.88
CA ASP A 114 -0.22 -2.34 -10.96
C ASP A 114 -1.75 -2.37 -11.02
N GLU A 115 -2.30 -3.58 -10.90
CA GLU A 115 -3.75 -3.84 -10.87
C GLU A 115 -4.20 -4.18 -9.46
N GLY A 116 -5.46 -3.83 -9.15
CA GLY A 116 -6.09 -4.10 -7.86
C GLY A 116 -5.72 -3.05 -6.81
N PRO A 117 -6.21 -3.22 -5.58
CA PRO A 117 -6.01 -2.23 -4.54
C PRO A 117 -4.54 -2.15 -4.12
N GLY A 118 -4.02 -0.92 -4.08
CA GLY A 118 -2.62 -0.70 -3.74
C GLY A 118 -2.31 0.73 -3.32
N ALA A 119 -1.04 0.97 -3.02
CA ALA A 119 -0.51 2.31 -2.76
C ALA A 119 0.96 2.39 -3.15
N ILE A 120 1.34 3.36 -3.97
CA ILE A 120 2.73 3.74 -4.13
C ILE A 120 3.15 4.44 -2.84
N THR A 121 4.21 3.94 -2.20
CA THR A 121 4.68 4.46 -0.91
C THR A 121 5.99 5.22 -1.00
N ARG A 122 6.71 5.06 -2.11
CA ARG A 122 7.94 5.78 -2.39
C ARG A 122 8.20 5.84 -3.88
N ILE A 123 8.55 7.02 -4.36
CA ILE A 123 9.06 7.23 -5.71
C ILE A 123 10.47 7.80 -5.59
N TRP A 124 11.42 7.16 -6.24
CA TRP A 124 12.76 7.69 -6.43
C TRP A 124 12.96 7.99 -7.92
N LEU A 125 13.37 9.21 -8.20
CA LEU A 125 13.62 9.69 -9.56
C LEU A 125 15.01 10.32 -9.61
N THR A 126 15.79 10.01 -10.63
CA THR A 126 17.02 10.72 -10.96
C THR A 126 17.10 10.96 -12.45
N THR A 127 17.79 12.01 -12.87
CA THR A 127 17.84 12.47 -14.28
C THR A 127 16.48 12.92 -14.86
N PHE A 128 15.50 13.20 -14.02
CA PHE A 128 14.17 13.71 -14.39
C PHE A 128 14.05 15.24 -14.24
N GLY A 129 15.15 15.95 -14.07
CA GLY A 129 15.16 17.39 -13.75
C GLY A 129 14.70 18.33 -14.85
N SER A 130 13.96 17.85 -15.84
CA SER A 130 13.47 18.64 -16.97
C SER A 130 11.99 19.01 -16.81
N ILE A 131 11.64 20.25 -17.18
CA ILE A 131 10.24 20.66 -17.33
C ILE A 131 9.61 20.04 -18.59
N HIS A 132 10.43 19.49 -19.48
CA HIS A 132 10.00 18.85 -20.73
C HIS A 132 9.71 17.37 -20.58
N THR A 133 9.82 16.82 -19.38
CA THR A 133 9.42 15.45 -19.05
C THR A 133 8.15 15.50 -18.23
N ILE A 134 7.06 14.98 -18.79
CA ILE A 134 5.74 14.99 -18.16
C ILE A 134 5.44 13.60 -17.62
N LEU A 135 5.06 13.51 -16.34
CA LEU A 135 4.53 12.31 -15.74
C LEU A 135 3.01 12.38 -15.68
N ARG A 136 2.35 11.28 -16.02
CA ARG A 136 0.90 11.12 -15.92
C ARG A 136 0.58 9.92 -15.05
N PHE A 137 -0.37 10.11 -14.14
CA PHE A 137 -0.88 9.08 -13.26
C PHE A 137 -2.32 8.78 -13.66
N TYR A 138 -2.56 7.55 -14.07
CA TYR A 138 -3.87 7.04 -14.44
C TYR A 138 -4.35 6.14 -13.31
N PHE A 139 -5.58 6.33 -12.84
CA PHE A 139 -6.14 5.61 -11.71
C PHE A 139 -7.35 4.81 -12.12
N ASP A 140 -7.46 3.60 -11.58
CA ASP A 140 -8.65 2.77 -11.60
C ASP A 140 -9.20 2.52 -13.01
N GLY A 141 -8.29 2.27 -13.97
CA GLY A 141 -8.64 1.94 -15.35
C GLY A 141 -9.19 3.10 -16.18
N LYS A 142 -9.08 4.34 -15.71
CA LYS A 142 -9.52 5.51 -16.47
C LYS A 142 -8.56 5.82 -17.62
N ASP A 143 -9.11 6.21 -18.75
CA ASP A 143 -8.33 6.61 -19.94
C ASP A 143 -7.67 7.98 -19.77
N GLU A 144 -8.29 8.84 -18.97
CA GLU A 144 -7.76 10.18 -18.68
C GLU A 144 -6.91 10.15 -17.39
N PRO A 145 -5.73 10.82 -17.40
CA PRO A 145 -4.90 10.88 -16.22
C PRO A 145 -5.56 11.74 -15.14
N GLY A 146 -5.63 11.21 -13.93
CA GLY A 146 -6.09 11.96 -12.76
C GLY A 146 -5.06 12.98 -12.27
N TRP A 147 -3.79 12.78 -12.61
CA TRP A 147 -2.72 13.70 -12.24
C TRP A 147 -1.69 13.81 -13.36
N VAL A 148 -1.38 15.06 -13.77
CA VAL A 148 -0.39 15.40 -14.79
C VAL A 148 0.60 16.39 -14.20
N VAL A 149 1.88 16.03 -14.17
CA VAL A 149 2.89 16.87 -13.55
C VAL A 149 4.22 16.79 -14.29
N PRO A 150 4.85 17.94 -14.61
CA PRO A 150 6.23 17.94 -15.03
C PRO A 150 7.13 17.31 -13.96
N SER A 151 8.00 16.40 -14.34
CA SER A 151 8.86 15.64 -13.42
C SER A 151 9.72 16.53 -12.53
N TYR A 152 10.13 17.68 -13.05
CA TYR A 152 10.85 18.70 -12.30
C TYR A 152 10.08 19.19 -11.06
N TYR A 153 8.78 19.43 -11.17
CA TYR A 153 8.00 19.88 -10.02
C TYR A 153 7.75 18.77 -9.02
N LEU A 154 7.54 17.54 -9.49
CA LEU A 154 7.42 16.38 -8.61
C LEU A 154 8.72 16.15 -7.82
N GLN A 155 9.87 16.29 -8.48
CA GLN A 155 11.17 16.20 -7.79
C GLN A 155 11.37 17.32 -6.78
N LYS A 156 10.99 18.55 -7.09
CA LYS A 156 11.04 19.67 -6.13
C LYS A 156 10.11 19.47 -4.94
N PHE A 157 8.96 18.86 -5.15
CA PHE A 157 8.04 18.52 -4.05
C PHE A 157 8.70 17.56 -3.07
N GLY A 158 9.30 16.48 -3.56
CA GLY A 158 10.03 15.52 -2.71
C GLY A 158 11.20 16.14 -1.95
N VAL A 159 11.99 16.97 -2.59
CA VAL A 159 13.13 17.67 -1.96
C VAL A 159 12.68 18.68 -0.91
N ARG A 160 11.54 19.34 -1.09
CA ARG A 160 11.00 20.29 -0.11
C ARG A 160 10.50 19.63 1.17
N GLY A 161 10.00 18.40 1.08
CA GLY A 161 9.60 17.62 2.25
C GLY A 161 10.79 17.09 3.06
N LEU A 162 11.92 16.85 2.41
CA LEU A 162 13.17 16.45 3.05
C LEU A 162 14.01 17.69 3.28
N LYS A 163 13.96 18.25 4.47
CA LYS A 163 14.69 19.44 4.87
C LYS A 163 16.12 19.52 4.32
N LYS A 164 16.53 20.80 4.03
CA LYS A 164 17.92 21.25 3.88
C LYS A 164 18.93 20.33 4.54
N GLY A 165 19.82 19.78 3.76
CA GLY A 165 20.99 19.07 4.26
C GLY A 165 21.26 17.71 3.58
N LEU A 166 20.29 17.11 2.89
CA LEU A 166 20.52 15.85 2.21
C LEU A 166 20.78 15.98 0.69
N ILE A 167 20.23 16.99 0.04
CA ILE A 167 20.53 17.33 -1.35
C ILE A 167 20.27 18.83 -1.51
N GLU A 168 21.30 19.65 -1.58
CA GLU A 168 21.20 21.00 -2.11
C GLU A 168 20.99 20.85 -3.63
N PRO A 169 19.85 21.30 -4.19
CA PRO A 169 19.73 21.36 -5.64
C PRO A 169 20.69 22.48 -6.09
N ASP A 170 21.76 22.11 -6.75
CA ASP A 170 22.32 23.01 -7.75
C ASP A 170 21.17 23.37 -8.67
N ASP A 171 20.83 24.64 -8.82
CA ASP A 171 19.64 25.13 -9.56
C ASP A 171 19.59 24.67 -11.03
N LYS A 172 20.62 23.99 -11.49
CA LYS A 172 20.76 23.46 -12.83
C LYS A 172 20.49 21.95 -12.96
N TRP A 173 20.67 21.14 -11.89
CA TRP A 173 20.57 19.69 -11.99
C TRP A 173 20.02 19.07 -10.69
N ILE A 174 18.75 18.74 -10.66
CA ILE A 174 18.21 17.87 -9.62
C ILE A 174 18.67 16.46 -9.93
N ARG A 175 19.72 16.00 -9.22
CA ARG A 175 20.37 14.69 -9.45
C ARG A 175 19.54 13.51 -8.96
N GLY A 176 18.60 13.73 -8.04
CA GLY A 176 17.71 12.70 -7.55
C GLY A 176 16.77 13.25 -6.50
N SER A 177 15.61 12.65 -6.37
CA SER A 177 14.63 12.99 -5.33
C SER A 177 13.96 11.74 -4.82
N LEU A 178 13.54 11.80 -3.56
CA LEU A 178 12.74 10.80 -2.88
C LEU A 178 11.41 11.43 -2.52
N ILE A 179 10.33 10.82 -2.95
CA ILE A 179 8.96 11.26 -2.70
C ILE A 179 8.31 10.17 -1.87
N TYR A 180 7.89 10.52 -0.66
CA TYR A 180 7.24 9.60 0.28
C TYR A 180 5.75 9.89 0.46
N LEU A 181 5.19 10.82 -0.34
CA LEU A 181 3.74 11.01 -0.37
C LEU A 181 3.09 9.71 -0.87
N PRO A 182 2.24 9.06 -0.06
CA PRO A 182 1.52 7.90 -0.53
C PRO A 182 0.55 8.27 -1.65
N ILE A 183 0.44 7.40 -2.64
CA ILE A 183 -0.52 7.54 -3.76
C ILE A 183 -1.34 6.26 -3.79
N THR A 184 -2.57 6.35 -3.32
CA THR A 184 -3.51 5.22 -3.20
C THR A 184 -4.29 5.01 -4.49
N TYR A 185 -4.70 3.76 -4.76
CA TYR A 185 -5.56 3.40 -5.89
C TYR A 185 -6.39 2.16 -5.52
N ALA A 186 -7.67 2.19 -5.92
CA ALA A 186 -8.63 1.14 -5.58
C ALA A 186 -8.56 -0.06 -6.54
N ASP A 187 -8.51 0.20 -7.84
CA ASP A 187 -8.56 -0.83 -8.87
C ASP A 187 -7.28 -0.91 -9.72
N GLY A 188 -6.44 0.10 -9.67
CA GLY A 188 -5.16 0.11 -10.36
C GLY A 188 -4.53 1.48 -10.50
N CYS A 189 -3.23 1.49 -10.78
CA CYS A 189 -2.48 2.71 -11.08
C CYS A 189 -1.47 2.43 -12.19
N LYS A 190 -1.45 3.32 -13.18
CA LYS A 190 -0.44 3.37 -14.24
C LYS A 190 0.25 4.72 -14.22
N VAL A 191 1.59 4.72 -14.26
CA VAL A 191 2.37 5.97 -14.37
C VAL A 191 3.15 5.94 -15.66
N THR A 192 2.96 6.97 -16.47
CA THR A 192 3.65 7.12 -17.76
C THR A 192 4.54 8.34 -17.76
N MET A 193 5.45 8.36 -18.72
CA MET A 193 6.35 9.46 -18.99
C MET A 193 6.31 9.84 -20.47
N GLU A 194 6.06 11.12 -20.75
CA GLU A 194 6.24 11.73 -22.07
C GLU A 194 7.47 12.64 -22.06
N GLU A 195 8.30 12.53 -23.08
CA GLU A 195 9.41 13.46 -23.34
C GLU A 195 9.04 14.41 -24.48
N LEU A 196 8.80 15.69 -24.14
CA LEU A 196 8.43 16.71 -25.13
C LEU A 196 9.60 17.10 -26.04
N THR A 197 10.82 16.90 -25.55
CA THR A 197 12.05 17.06 -26.33
C THR A 197 12.86 15.77 -26.26
N PRO A 198 13.40 15.27 -27.38
CA PRO A 198 14.22 14.07 -27.36
C PRO A 198 15.56 14.37 -26.66
N GLU A 199 15.58 14.16 -25.37
CA GLU A 199 16.81 14.16 -24.58
C GLU A 199 17.36 12.73 -24.49
N ARG A 200 18.62 12.54 -24.87
CA ARG A 200 19.31 11.26 -24.72
C ARG A 200 19.83 11.10 -23.30
N THR A 201 18.96 11.09 -22.32
CA THR A 201 19.35 10.87 -20.94
C THR A 201 18.64 9.63 -20.40
N ASN A 202 19.43 8.70 -19.86
CA ASN A 202 18.87 7.58 -19.13
C ASN A 202 18.05 8.09 -17.96
N ARG A 203 16.84 7.56 -17.79
CA ARG A 203 15.91 7.93 -16.73
C ARG A 203 15.89 6.82 -15.68
N HIS A 204 16.56 7.03 -14.56
CA HIS A 204 16.53 6.06 -13.48
C HIS A 204 15.38 6.35 -12.54
N PHE A 205 14.55 5.34 -12.31
CA PHE A 205 13.38 5.45 -11.44
C PHE A 205 13.18 4.17 -10.63
N LEU A 206 12.47 4.34 -9.51
CA LEU A 206 12.07 3.23 -8.67
C LEU A 206 10.76 3.60 -7.96
N PHE A 207 9.77 2.75 -8.11
CA PHE A 207 8.50 2.81 -7.42
C PHE A 207 8.45 1.68 -6.41
N ASN A 208 8.39 1.99 -5.11
CA ASN A 208 8.02 1.03 -4.09
C ASN A 208 6.52 1.16 -3.83
N TYR A 209 5.83 0.04 -3.73
CA TYR A 209 4.40 0.05 -3.53
C TYR A 209 3.94 -1.12 -2.66
N ARG A 210 2.78 -0.95 -2.07
CA ARG A 210 2.05 -1.99 -1.35
C ARG A 210 0.94 -2.49 -2.24
N LYS A 211 0.87 -3.81 -2.38
CA LYS A 211 -0.24 -4.49 -3.03
C LYS A 211 -1.08 -5.16 -1.97
N TYR A 212 -2.33 -4.76 -1.86
CA TYR A 212 -3.27 -5.31 -0.90
C TYR A 212 -4.03 -6.50 -1.49
N PRO A 213 -4.59 -7.39 -0.65
CA PRO A 213 -5.50 -8.44 -1.11
C PRO A 213 -6.73 -7.86 -1.81
N THR A 214 -7.25 -8.58 -2.80
CA THR A 214 -8.50 -8.21 -3.48
C THR A 214 -9.63 -7.99 -2.47
N GLY A 215 -10.41 -6.93 -2.66
CA GLY A 215 -11.49 -6.55 -1.76
C GLY A 215 -11.04 -5.75 -0.53
N THR A 216 -9.76 -5.39 -0.41
CA THR A 216 -9.33 -4.40 0.59
C THR A 216 -9.88 -3.03 0.18
N PRO A 217 -10.62 -2.34 1.06
CA PRO A 217 -11.12 -1.02 0.74
C PRO A 217 -9.94 -0.02 0.68
N VAL A 218 -9.74 0.57 -0.47
CA VAL A 218 -8.77 1.63 -0.72
C VAL A 218 -9.49 2.80 -1.37
N GLU A 219 -9.24 4.00 -0.93
CA GLU A 219 -9.74 5.25 -1.55
C GLU A 219 -8.64 5.82 -2.45
N THR A 220 -9.01 6.12 -3.70
CA THR A 220 -8.13 6.73 -4.72
C THR A 220 -8.12 8.24 -4.60
#